data_3fbe12f1682586a0a2d06a1acf92cf7a
#
_entry.id   3fbe12f1682586a0a2d06a1acf92cf7a
#
_cell.length_a   1.000
_cell.length_b   1.000
_cell.length_c   1.000
_cell.angle_alpha   90.00
_cell.angle_beta   90.00
_cell.angle_gamma   90.00
#
_symmetry.space_group_name_H-M   'P 1'
#
loop_
_entity.id
_entity.type
_entity.pdbx_description
1 polymer ?
#
loop_
_entity_poly.entity_id
_entity_poly.type
_entity_poly.pdbx_seq_one_letter_code
_entity_poly.pdbx_strand_id
1 'polypeptide(L)'
;MYKTMRAVLFAGLVSFVATGSTSSSLPYRLDTAQLLPHGGNTTLSMMTYNIKGLPWPLAFDRDAALARIGGRLRALRQRGQQPHILLLQEAFTPQAAEIARTSGYRHMTFGPDRLMRSSIAPATADQAFLADARWDRGEAMGKQTDSGLIILSDYPILRVQRLAFPDFACAGFDCLANKGVVIADIQVPGEEKPVAIVNTHLNARKASGVSVARSLAAFARQVDLTARFIARAVPRDRTLMIGGDMNIGGNNDRSHIFFDSFSRHGLSFVAPAQGGAQIALQQAAVPVRQVRDDLIHAAQRRKDWIFARAGHGTSLVVKGAHVPFGSEPDGEPLSDHFGYVIAYDRQRPQLALADASPALKSEYR
;
A
#
# COMPACT_ATOMS: atom_id res chain seq x y z
N MET A 1 14.65 27.89 44.54
CA MET A 1 13.54 27.00 44.08
C MET A 1 14.06 26.18 42.93
N TYR A 2 14.52 24.96 43.23
CA TYR A 2 15.10 24.04 42.25
C TYR A 2 13.96 23.23 41.59
N LYS A 3 13.82 23.31 40.27
CA LYS A 3 13.02 22.36 39.49
C LYS A 3 13.92 21.25 39.01
N THR A 4 13.83 20.12 39.63
CA THR A 4 14.51 18.88 39.26
C THR A 4 13.97 18.32 37.97
N MET A 5 14.82 18.27 36.97
CA MET A 5 14.62 17.56 35.70
C MET A 5 14.86 16.06 35.97
N ARG A 6 13.83 15.26 35.89
CA ARG A 6 13.94 13.79 35.95
C ARG A 6 14.40 13.27 34.59
N ALA A 7 15.67 12.90 34.51
CA ALA A 7 16.21 12.07 33.44
C ALA A 7 15.73 10.62 33.67
N VAL A 8 14.95 10.07 32.75
CA VAL A 8 14.60 8.65 32.75
C VAL A 8 15.69 7.92 31.97
N LEU A 9 16.56 7.26 32.69
CA LEU A 9 17.50 6.27 32.14
C LEU A 9 16.70 5.00 31.79
N PHE A 10 16.65 4.64 30.51
CA PHE A 10 16.25 3.32 30.05
C PHE A 10 17.50 2.43 29.96
N ALA A 11 17.75 1.64 30.99
CA ALA A 11 18.62 0.47 30.95
C ALA A 11 17.74 -0.75 31.22
N GLY A 12 17.17 -1.32 30.17
CA GLY A 12 16.46 -2.60 30.22
C GLY A 12 17.14 -3.60 29.30
N LEU A 13 18.04 -4.41 29.85
CA LEU A 13 18.56 -5.60 29.19
C LEU A 13 17.41 -6.62 29.10
N VAL A 14 16.86 -6.81 27.92
CA VAL A 14 15.97 -7.95 27.63
C VAL A 14 16.80 -8.99 26.91
N SER A 15 17.22 -10.02 27.65
CA SER A 15 17.82 -11.22 27.08
C SER A 15 16.73 -12.03 26.40
N PHE A 16 16.66 -12.01 25.08
CA PHE A 16 15.85 -12.95 24.31
C PHE A 16 16.64 -14.24 24.10
N VAL A 17 16.15 -15.32 24.71
CA VAL A 17 16.54 -16.67 24.36
C VAL A 17 16.01 -16.95 22.96
N ALA A 18 16.90 -17.06 22.00
CA ALA A 18 16.60 -17.46 20.64
C ALA A 18 16.31 -18.96 20.60
N THR A 19 15.05 -19.35 20.67
CA THR A 19 14.63 -20.68 20.20
C THR A 19 14.59 -20.63 18.69
N GLY A 20 15.56 -21.28 18.07
CA GLY A 20 15.66 -21.43 16.64
C GLY A 20 14.47 -22.19 16.09
N SER A 21 13.53 -21.49 15.46
CA SER A 21 12.55 -22.06 14.56
C SER A 21 13.12 -22.00 13.15
N THR A 22 13.59 -23.13 12.67
CA THR A 22 13.92 -23.33 11.25
C THR A 22 12.65 -23.12 10.44
N SER A 23 12.53 -21.99 9.76
CA SER A 23 11.53 -21.77 8.73
C SER A 23 11.81 -22.69 7.56
N SER A 24 11.22 -23.87 7.55
CA SER A 24 11.11 -24.69 6.35
C SER A 24 10.15 -23.96 5.42
N SER A 25 10.67 -23.34 4.35
CA SER A 25 9.90 -22.88 3.22
C SER A 25 9.30 -24.10 2.53
N LEU A 26 8.06 -24.46 2.88
CA LEU A 26 7.32 -25.44 2.11
C LEU A 26 7.07 -24.86 0.72
N PRO A 27 7.40 -25.59 -0.36
CA PRO A 27 7.05 -25.17 -1.69
C PRO A 27 5.53 -25.11 -1.80
N TYR A 28 5.00 -23.93 -2.11
CA TYR A 28 3.58 -23.72 -2.34
C TYR A 28 3.13 -24.53 -3.55
N ARG A 29 2.41 -25.61 -3.33
CA ARG A 29 1.73 -26.35 -4.39
C ARG A 29 0.51 -25.53 -4.82
N LEU A 30 0.56 -25.02 -6.05
CA LEU A 30 -0.61 -24.49 -6.75
C LEU A 30 -1.64 -25.62 -6.91
N ASP A 31 -2.67 -25.59 -6.08
CA ASP A 31 -3.86 -26.40 -6.33
C ASP A 31 -4.71 -25.69 -7.38
N THR A 32 -4.49 -26.04 -8.64
CA THR A 32 -5.20 -25.48 -9.80
C THR A 32 -6.67 -25.90 -9.86
N ALA A 33 -7.15 -26.76 -8.97
CA ALA A 33 -8.49 -27.33 -9.01
C ALA A 33 -9.59 -26.42 -8.40
N GLN A 34 -9.27 -25.26 -7.85
CA GLN A 34 -10.24 -24.35 -7.22
C GLN A 34 -10.29 -22.94 -7.80
N LEU A 35 -9.98 -22.78 -9.07
CA LEU A 35 -10.43 -21.60 -9.82
C LEU A 35 -11.93 -21.76 -10.07
N LEU A 36 -12.75 -21.43 -9.07
CA LEU A 36 -14.18 -21.26 -9.31
C LEU A 36 -14.33 -20.15 -10.35
N PRO A 37 -15.00 -20.44 -11.48
CA PRO A 37 -15.34 -19.37 -12.43
C PRO A 37 -16.34 -18.47 -11.72
N HIS A 38 -15.89 -17.36 -11.18
CA HIS A 38 -16.79 -16.27 -10.85
C HIS A 38 -17.30 -15.75 -12.19
N GLY A 39 -18.48 -16.20 -12.57
CA GLY A 39 -19.11 -15.83 -13.83
C GLY A 39 -19.11 -14.31 -13.95
N GLY A 40 -18.49 -13.79 -15.03
CA GLY A 40 -18.72 -12.45 -15.55
C GLY A 40 -18.36 -11.27 -14.66
N ASN A 41 -17.65 -11.42 -13.55
CA ASN A 41 -17.36 -10.29 -12.68
C ASN A 41 -16.10 -9.54 -13.18
N THR A 42 -16.35 -8.49 -13.95
CA THR A 42 -15.32 -7.57 -14.48
C THR A 42 -14.74 -6.66 -13.40
N THR A 43 -15.31 -6.65 -12.20
CA THR A 43 -14.91 -5.74 -11.12
C THR A 43 -13.66 -6.21 -10.40
N LEU A 44 -12.69 -5.31 -10.24
CA LEU A 44 -11.52 -5.46 -9.38
C LEU A 44 -11.54 -4.37 -8.31
N SER A 45 -11.50 -4.75 -7.04
CA SER A 45 -11.53 -3.79 -5.93
C SER A 45 -10.25 -3.86 -5.11
N MET A 46 -9.74 -2.70 -4.73
CA MET A 46 -8.55 -2.55 -3.90
C MET A 46 -8.80 -1.60 -2.74
N MET A 47 -8.33 -1.98 -1.56
CA MET A 47 -8.36 -1.18 -0.34
C MET A 47 -6.93 -0.82 0.08
N THR A 48 -6.74 0.38 0.59
CA THR A 48 -5.55 0.77 1.37
C THR A 48 -5.94 1.11 2.79
N TYR A 49 -5.14 0.69 3.76
CA TYR A 49 -5.41 0.96 5.17
C TYR A 49 -4.15 0.92 6.02
N ASN A 50 -3.74 2.08 6.54
CA ASN A 50 -2.76 2.16 7.62
C ASN A 50 -3.48 1.80 8.93
N ILE A 51 -3.12 0.66 9.53
CA ILE A 51 -3.82 0.07 10.68
C ILE A 51 -3.27 0.53 12.03
N LYS A 52 -2.25 1.39 12.05
CA LYS A 52 -1.59 1.87 13.28
C LYS A 52 -1.20 0.71 14.23
N GLY A 53 -0.61 -0.33 13.69
CA GLY A 53 -0.16 -1.52 14.44
C GLY A 53 1.17 -1.29 15.13
N LEU A 54 1.31 -0.16 15.82
CA LEU A 54 2.51 0.24 16.57
C LEU A 54 2.59 -0.49 17.90
N PRO A 55 3.80 -0.93 18.36
CA PRO A 55 3.97 -1.55 19.66
C PRO A 55 3.91 -0.53 20.79
N TRP A 56 3.58 -1.01 22.00
CA TRP A 56 3.76 -0.22 23.21
C TRP A 56 5.26 0.15 23.39
N PRO A 57 5.62 1.35 23.87
CA PRO A 57 4.77 2.47 24.32
C PRO A 57 4.41 3.49 23.21
N LEU A 58 4.67 3.19 21.94
CA LEU A 58 4.40 4.11 20.82
C LEU A 58 2.89 4.29 20.55
N ALA A 59 2.09 3.26 20.88
CA ALA A 59 0.64 3.33 20.87
C ALA A 59 0.06 2.45 21.99
N PHE A 60 -1.14 2.82 22.46
CA PHE A 60 -1.87 2.12 23.52
C PHE A 60 -3.12 1.45 22.95
N ASP A 61 -3.61 0.39 23.61
CA ASP A 61 -4.87 -0.32 23.31
C ASP A 61 -5.01 -0.80 21.86
N ARG A 62 -3.84 -1.07 21.19
CA ARG A 62 -3.86 -1.45 19.77
C ARG A 62 -4.37 -2.88 19.55
N ASP A 63 -4.12 -3.79 20.48
CA ASP A 63 -4.51 -5.21 20.32
C ASP A 63 -6.03 -5.37 20.14
N ALA A 64 -6.83 -4.67 20.93
CA ALA A 64 -8.29 -4.67 20.80
C ALA A 64 -8.75 -4.08 19.47
N ALA A 65 -8.16 -2.96 19.03
CA ALA A 65 -8.48 -2.34 17.75
C ALA A 65 -8.08 -3.25 16.57
N LEU A 66 -6.90 -3.87 16.62
CA LEU A 66 -6.42 -4.80 15.59
C LEU A 66 -7.32 -6.05 15.50
N ALA A 67 -7.76 -6.60 16.64
CA ALA A 67 -8.70 -7.71 16.69
C ALA A 67 -10.05 -7.33 16.04
N ARG A 68 -10.56 -6.11 16.33
CA ARG A 68 -11.79 -5.58 15.69
C ARG A 68 -11.61 -5.40 14.18
N ILE A 69 -10.45 -4.94 13.71
CA ILE A 69 -10.12 -4.84 12.27
C ILE A 69 -10.21 -6.23 11.62
N GLY A 70 -9.54 -7.24 12.19
CA GLY A 70 -9.60 -8.62 11.69
C GLY A 70 -11.01 -9.20 11.68
N GLY A 71 -11.77 -8.97 12.74
CA GLY A 71 -13.19 -9.38 12.85
C GLY A 71 -14.07 -8.74 11.78
N ARG A 72 -13.88 -7.44 11.52
CA ARG A 72 -14.65 -6.70 10.49
C ARG A 72 -14.29 -7.18 9.08
N LEU A 73 -13.03 -7.48 8.79
CA LEU A 73 -12.63 -8.07 7.50
C LEU A 73 -13.32 -9.41 7.25
N ARG A 74 -13.37 -10.29 8.27
CA ARG A 74 -14.14 -11.54 8.17
C ARG A 74 -15.63 -11.31 7.93
N ALA A 75 -16.23 -10.36 8.64
CA ALA A 75 -17.64 -10.03 8.46
C ALA A 75 -17.93 -9.45 7.06
N LEU A 76 -17.03 -8.67 6.48
CA LEU A 76 -17.11 -8.21 5.09
C LEU A 76 -17.07 -9.39 4.12
N ARG A 77 -16.18 -10.38 4.34
CA ARG A 77 -16.11 -11.60 3.53
C ARG A 77 -17.41 -12.38 3.58
N GLN A 78 -17.96 -12.61 4.77
CA GLN A 78 -19.22 -13.35 4.94
C GLN A 78 -20.38 -12.69 4.20
N ARG A 79 -20.36 -11.37 4.02
CA ARG A 79 -21.36 -10.60 3.26
C ARG A 79 -21.01 -10.43 1.77
N GLY A 80 -19.90 -10.99 1.28
CA GLY A 80 -19.44 -10.79 -0.09
C GLY A 80 -19.01 -9.36 -0.41
N GLN A 81 -18.63 -8.59 0.61
CA GLN A 81 -18.25 -7.17 0.52
C GLN A 81 -16.75 -6.93 0.72
N GLN A 82 -15.96 -7.98 0.93
CA GLN A 82 -14.52 -7.85 1.11
C GLN A 82 -13.86 -7.41 -0.20
N PRO A 83 -12.92 -6.43 -0.19
CA PRO A 83 -12.18 -6.07 -1.39
C PRO A 83 -11.30 -7.25 -1.85
N HIS A 84 -11.11 -7.38 -3.17
CA HIS A 84 -10.29 -8.44 -3.74
C HIS A 84 -8.82 -8.33 -3.33
N ILE A 85 -8.33 -7.10 -3.13
CA ILE A 85 -6.96 -6.80 -2.74
C ILE A 85 -6.99 -5.81 -1.58
N LEU A 86 -6.19 -6.10 -0.55
CA LEU A 86 -6.03 -5.23 0.62
C LEU A 86 -4.55 -4.93 0.86
N LEU A 87 -4.24 -3.65 0.96
CA LEU A 87 -2.92 -3.11 1.28
C LEU A 87 -2.93 -2.59 2.71
N LEU A 88 -2.11 -3.19 3.58
CA LEU A 88 -1.94 -2.74 4.96
C LEU A 88 -0.60 -2.03 5.13
N GLN A 89 -0.59 -0.99 5.95
CA GLN A 89 0.61 -0.29 6.40
C GLN A 89 0.62 -0.26 7.93
N GLU A 90 1.78 -0.06 8.50
CA GLU A 90 2.05 -0.11 9.94
C GLU A 90 1.66 -1.44 10.62
N ALA A 91 1.76 -2.55 9.92
CA ALA A 91 1.57 -3.87 10.50
C ALA A 91 2.87 -4.35 11.18
N PHE A 92 3.30 -3.65 12.24
CA PHE A 92 4.59 -3.86 12.89
C PHE A 92 4.58 -4.91 13.99
N THR A 93 3.41 -5.26 14.52
CA THR A 93 3.27 -6.20 15.65
C THR A 93 2.79 -7.57 15.19
N PRO A 94 3.04 -8.64 15.98
CA PRO A 94 2.49 -9.96 15.69
C PRO A 94 0.95 -9.95 15.59
N GLN A 95 0.26 -9.16 16.40
CA GLN A 95 -1.19 -9.00 16.37
C GLN A 95 -1.66 -8.36 15.05
N ALA A 96 -0.90 -7.39 14.52
CA ALA A 96 -1.18 -6.81 13.22
C ALA A 96 -0.96 -7.83 12.08
N ALA A 97 0.09 -8.65 12.17
CA ALA A 97 0.34 -9.73 11.22
C ALA A 97 -0.73 -10.84 11.29
N GLU A 98 -1.36 -11.06 12.46
CA GLU A 98 -2.45 -12.01 12.64
C GLU A 98 -3.69 -11.64 11.80
N ILE A 99 -3.92 -10.35 11.53
CA ILE A 99 -4.99 -9.90 10.62
C ILE A 99 -4.86 -10.60 9.27
N ALA A 100 -3.64 -10.75 8.75
CA ALA A 100 -3.39 -11.42 7.47
C ALA A 100 -3.91 -12.87 7.46
N ARG A 101 -3.70 -13.59 8.57
CA ARG A 101 -4.14 -15.01 8.70
C ARG A 101 -5.63 -15.15 8.97
N THR A 102 -6.21 -14.20 9.72
CA THR A 102 -7.59 -14.29 10.20
C THR A 102 -8.61 -13.59 9.34
N SER A 103 -8.19 -12.74 8.40
CA SER A 103 -9.09 -11.98 7.51
C SER A 103 -9.80 -12.82 6.44
N GLY A 104 -9.32 -14.05 6.20
CA GLY A 104 -9.89 -14.96 5.22
C GLY A 104 -9.36 -14.82 3.80
N TYR A 105 -8.34 -13.96 3.55
CA TYR A 105 -7.64 -13.96 2.26
C TYR A 105 -6.82 -15.22 2.08
N ARG A 106 -6.78 -15.74 0.85
CA ARG A 106 -6.07 -16.97 0.51
C ARG A 106 -4.59 -16.76 0.26
N HIS A 107 -4.22 -15.56 -0.21
CA HIS A 107 -2.87 -15.24 -0.61
C HIS A 107 -2.39 -13.98 0.12
N MET A 108 -1.14 -14.00 0.56
CA MET A 108 -0.54 -12.88 1.26
C MET A 108 0.94 -12.76 0.94
N THR A 109 1.45 -11.54 0.99
CA THR A 109 2.89 -11.27 0.97
C THR A 109 3.21 -10.05 1.82
N PHE A 110 4.46 -9.99 2.27
CA PHE A 110 4.97 -8.95 3.14
C PHE A 110 5.99 -8.08 2.40
N GLY A 111 6.15 -6.85 2.86
CA GLY A 111 7.20 -5.95 2.40
C GLY A 111 8.60 -6.38 2.84
N PRO A 112 9.60 -5.50 2.75
CA PRO A 112 10.94 -5.75 3.28
C PRO A 112 10.92 -6.14 4.75
N ASP A 113 11.60 -7.22 5.11
CA ASP A 113 11.87 -7.56 6.49
C ASP A 113 13.01 -6.71 7.06
N ARG A 114 13.21 -6.75 8.36
CA ARG A 114 14.23 -5.94 9.04
C ARG A 114 15.67 -6.27 8.64
N LEU A 115 15.92 -7.44 8.06
CA LEU A 115 17.25 -7.90 7.65
C LEU A 115 17.58 -7.55 6.20
N MET A 116 16.58 -7.30 5.37
CA MET A 116 16.78 -6.89 3.98
C MET A 116 17.59 -5.59 3.92
N ARG A 117 18.62 -5.55 3.08
CA ARG A 117 19.44 -4.36 2.85
C ARG A 117 19.27 -3.87 1.44
N SER A 118 19.28 -2.55 1.28
CA SER A 118 19.35 -1.93 -0.03
C SER A 118 20.71 -2.13 -0.65
N SER A 119 20.76 -2.48 -1.93
CA SER A 119 21.99 -2.53 -2.71
C SER A 119 22.37 -1.18 -3.34
N ILE A 120 21.59 -0.13 -3.08
CA ILE A 120 21.78 1.21 -3.64
C ILE A 120 22.87 1.92 -2.84
N ALA A 121 23.99 2.23 -3.50
CA ALA A 121 25.09 2.96 -2.89
C ALA A 121 24.73 4.46 -2.72
N PRO A 122 25.16 5.11 -1.61
CA PRO A 122 24.96 6.54 -1.41
C PRO A 122 25.79 7.37 -2.38
N ALA A 123 25.20 8.40 -2.97
CA ALA A 123 25.91 9.47 -3.66
C ALA A 123 26.56 10.44 -2.65
N THR A 124 27.37 11.39 -3.11
CA THR A 124 28.03 12.36 -2.21
C THR A 124 27.05 13.14 -1.33
N ALA A 125 25.92 13.59 -1.89
CA ALA A 125 24.87 14.27 -1.14
C ALA A 125 24.17 13.35 -0.11
N ASP A 126 24.15 12.06 -0.35
CA ASP A 126 23.59 11.09 0.57
C ASP A 126 24.55 10.76 1.72
N GLN A 127 25.87 10.81 1.46
CA GLN A 127 26.90 10.68 2.50
C GLN A 127 26.81 11.83 3.50
N ALA A 128 26.65 13.08 3.03
CA ALA A 128 26.43 14.21 3.89
C ALA A 128 25.15 14.06 4.73
N PHE A 129 24.06 13.59 4.13
CA PHE A 129 22.82 13.33 4.85
C PHE A 129 22.99 12.25 5.95
N LEU A 130 23.77 11.20 5.67
CA LEU A 130 24.09 10.16 6.66
C LEU A 130 24.98 10.67 7.79
N ALA A 131 25.94 11.56 7.51
CA ALA A 131 26.83 12.14 8.50
C ALA A 131 26.05 12.95 9.56
N ASP A 132 24.90 13.52 9.21
CA ASP A 132 24.01 14.27 10.10
C ASP A 132 23.01 13.36 10.84
N ALA A 133 23.13 12.03 10.74
CA ALA A 133 22.19 11.10 11.36
C ALA A 133 22.22 11.17 12.88
N ARG A 134 21.04 11.27 13.49
CA ARG A 134 20.86 11.44 14.93
C ARG A 134 20.44 10.13 15.59
N TRP A 135 21.28 9.63 16.50
CA TRP A 135 20.98 8.45 17.28
C TRP A 135 19.74 8.64 18.17
N ASP A 136 19.62 9.80 18.86
CA ASP A 136 18.49 10.13 19.73
C ASP A 136 17.14 10.29 18.98
N ARG A 137 17.17 10.23 17.67
CA ARG A 137 16.00 10.23 16.78
C ARG A 137 15.82 8.93 16.02
N GLY A 138 16.55 7.88 16.35
CA GLY A 138 16.43 6.56 15.75
C GLY A 138 17.19 6.36 14.45
N GLU A 139 17.84 7.39 13.89
CA GLU A 139 18.44 7.34 12.55
C GLU A 139 19.70 6.46 12.48
N ALA A 140 20.47 6.38 13.54
CA ALA A 140 21.69 5.55 13.62
C ALA A 140 21.52 4.29 14.50
N MET A 141 20.28 3.92 14.84
CA MET A 141 19.99 2.74 15.68
C MET A 141 19.84 1.44 14.89
N GLY A 142 19.84 1.51 13.55
CA GLY A 142 19.51 0.40 12.66
C GLY A 142 18.03 0.05 12.66
N LYS A 143 17.65 -0.91 11.81
CA LYS A 143 16.26 -1.35 11.66
C LYS A 143 15.85 -2.24 12.84
N GLN A 144 14.80 -1.84 13.53
CA GLN A 144 14.26 -2.55 14.70
C GLN A 144 13.07 -3.43 14.31
N THR A 145 12.35 -3.09 13.23
CA THR A 145 11.19 -3.82 12.75
C THR A 145 11.17 -3.92 11.23
N ASP A 146 10.34 -4.82 10.72
CA ASP A 146 10.04 -4.96 9.29
C ASP A 146 9.39 -3.69 8.75
N SER A 147 9.09 -3.67 7.45
CA SER A 147 8.44 -2.52 6.79
C SER A 147 7.02 -2.23 7.26
N GLY A 148 6.37 -3.20 7.89
CA GLY A 148 4.95 -3.12 8.25
C GLY A 148 4.00 -3.13 7.05
N LEU A 149 4.48 -3.54 5.85
CA LEU A 149 3.68 -3.64 4.64
C LEU A 149 3.15 -5.05 4.44
N ILE A 150 1.84 -5.19 4.15
CA ILE A 150 1.22 -6.46 3.78
C ILE A 150 0.35 -6.24 2.54
N ILE A 151 0.38 -7.17 1.60
CA ILE A 151 -0.60 -7.30 0.52
C ILE A 151 -1.36 -8.59 0.75
N LEU A 152 -2.67 -8.50 0.85
CA LEU A 152 -3.60 -9.62 0.92
C LEU A 152 -4.40 -9.68 -0.39
N SER A 153 -4.63 -10.88 -0.90
CA SER A 153 -5.31 -11.08 -2.17
C SER A 153 -6.23 -12.31 -2.14
N ASP A 154 -7.38 -12.21 -2.78
CA ASP A 154 -8.23 -13.34 -3.09
C ASP A 154 -7.66 -14.19 -4.24
N TYR A 155 -6.76 -13.58 -5.03
CA TYR A 155 -6.18 -14.19 -6.23
C TYR A 155 -4.73 -14.60 -6.01
N PRO A 156 -4.22 -15.61 -6.76
CA PRO A 156 -2.86 -16.08 -6.63
C PRO A 156 -1.81 -14.98 -6.85
N ILE A 157 -0.83 -14.93 -5.95
CA ILE A 157 0.37 -14.09 -6.08
C ILE A 157 1.44 -14.93 -6.78
N LEU A 158 1.81 -14.54 -8.00
CA LEU A 158 2.76 -15.30 -8.83
C LEU A 158 4.21 -14.90 -8.59
N ARG A 159 4.45 -13.63 -8.31
CA ARG A 159 5.79 -13.06 -8.12
C ARG A 159 5.75 -11.92 -7.14
N VAL A 160 6.83 -11.77 -6.36
CA VAL A 160 6.97 -10.64 -5.43
C VAL A 160 8.35 -10.01 -5.61
N GLN A 161 8.37 -8.69 -5.70
CA GLN A 161 9.59 -7.88 -5.73
C GLN A 161 9.56 -6.89 -4.57
N ARG A 162 10.69 -6.66 -3.93
CA ARG A 162 10.82 -5.77 -2.79
C ARG A 162 12.00 -4.83 -2.97
N LEU A 163 11.84 -3.61 -2.48
CA LEU A 163 12.90 -2.63 -2.35
C LEU A 163 12.89 -2.13 -0.90
N ALA A 164 13.93 -2.41 -0.12
CA ALA A 164 14.16 -1.72 1.14
C ALA A 164 14.76 -0.34 0.85
N PHE A 165 14.26 0.70 1.50
CA PHE A 165 14.87 2.02 1.37
C PHE A 165 16.24 2.03 2.05
N PRO A 166 17.28 2.58 1.41
CA PRO A 166 18.60 2.71 2.01
C PRO A 166 18.55 3.70 3.20
N ASP A 167 19.53 3.60 4.10
CA ASP A 167 19.57 4.42 5.32
C ASP A 167 19.63 5.93 5.03
N PHE A 168 20.20 6.33 3.89
CA PHE A 168 20.17 7.74 3.46
C PHE A 168 18.79 8.21 2.95
N ALA A 169 17.81 7.32 2.88
CA ALA A 169 16.44 7.64 2.46
C ALA A 169 15.43 7.51 3.62
N CYS A 170 15.86 7.62 4.87
CA CYS A 170 14.95 7.70 6.01
C CYS A 170 15.35 8.86 6.92
N ALA A 171 14.41 9.37 7.72
CA ALA A 171 14.65 10.42 8.69
C ALA A 171 13.87 10.18 9.98
N GLY A 172 14.55 10.39 11.10
CA GLY A 172 13.96 10.30 12.43
C GLY A 172 13.51 8.88 12.79
N PHE A 173 12.50 8.79 13.64
CA PHE A 173 11.98 7.50 14.13
C PHE A 173 11.47 6.57 13.03
N ASP A 174 11.15 7.10 11.84
CA ASP A 174 10.83 6.28 10.68
C ASP A 174 11.97 5.35 10.24
N CYS A 175 13.22 5.66 10.61
CA CYS A 175 14.38 4.80 10.32
C CYS A 175 14.38 3.49 11.10
N LEU A 176 13.63 3.40 12.19
CA LEU A 176 13.52 2.19 12.99
C LEU A 176 12.78 1.06 12.26
N ALA A 177 11.87 1.40 11.35
CA ALA A 177 11.25 0.45 10.46
C ALA A 177 12.03 0.32 9.15
N ASN A 178 12.12 -0.90 8.60
CA ASN A 178 12.73 -1.12 7.29
C ASN A 178 11.78 -0.79 6.15
N LYS A 179 11.31 0.47 6.12
CA LYS A 179 10.34 0.95 5.11
C LYS A 179 10.85 0.70 3.70
N GLY A 180 9.93 0.59 2.76
CA GLY A 180 10.25 0.29 1.38
C GLY A 180 9.02 0.15 0.50
N VAL A 181 9.17 -0.63 -0.55
CA VAL A 181 8.13 -0.93 -1.54
C VAL A 181 8.01 -2.43 -1.71
N VAL A 182 6.80 -2.93 -1.83
CA VAL A 182 6.51 -4.29 -2.28
C VAL A 182 5.64 -4.25 -3.52
N ILE A 183 6.01 -5.03 -4.53
CA ILE A 183 5.24 -5.23 -5.77
C ILE A 183 4.85 -6.71 -5.83
N ALA A 184 3.57 -7.00 -5.96
CA ALA A 184 3.04 -8.33 -6.16
C ALA A 184 2.41 -8.45 -7.55
N ASP A 185 2.82 -9.45 -8.31
CA ASP A 185 2.18 -9.82 -9.56
C ASP A 185 1.06 -10.80 -9.26
N ILE A 186 -0.19 -10.39 -9.46
CA ILE A 186 -1.41 -11.11 -9.07
C ILE A 186 -2.16 -11.59 -10.29
N GLN A 187 -2.50 -12.89 -10.33
CA GLN A 187 -3.32 -13.49 -11.39
C GLN A 187 -4.79 -13.18 -11.16
N VAL A 188 -5.25 -12.11 -11.75
CA VAL A 188 -6.67 -11.72 -11.68
C VAL A 188 -7.46 -12.46 -12.78
N PRO A 189 -8.59 -13.12 -12.44
CA PRO A 189 -9.42 -13.81 -13.43
C PRO A 189 -9.82 -12.89 -14.58
N GLY A 190 -9.69 -13.37 -15.82
CA GLY A 190 -9.98 -12.61 -17.04
C GLY A 190 -8.85 -11.68 -17.50
N GLU A 191 -7.75 -11.54 -16.76
CA GLU A 191 -6.55 -10.83 -17.24
C GLU A 191 -5.57 -11.82 -17.88
N GLU A 192 -5.07 -11.47 -19.08
CA GLU A 192 -4.04 -12.29 -19.76
C GLU A 192 -2.67 -12.19 -19.08
N LYS A 193 -2.35 -11.00 -18.59
CA LYS A 193 -1.12 -10.70 -17.88
C LYS A 193 -1.42 -10.44 -16.41
N PRO A 194 -0.55 -10.87 -15.48
CA PRO A 194 -0.73 -10.58 -14.08
C PRO A 194 -0.84 -9.07 -13.82
N VAL A 195 -1.75 -8.67 -12.94
CA VAL A 195 -1.90 -7.30 -12.48
C VAL A 195 -0.78 -7.01 -11.47
N ALA A 196 -0.05 -5.91 -11.67
CA ALA A 196 0.96 -5.47 -10.71
C ALA A 196 0.32 -4.63 -9.61
N ILE A 197 0.47 -5.06 -8.37
CA ILE A 197 -0.03 -4.37 -7.17
C ILE A 197 1.15 -3.88 -6.37
N VAL A 198 1.16 -2.59 -6.04
CA VAL A 198 2.22 -1.93 -5.28
C VAL A 198 1.68 -1.44 -3.95
N ASN A 199 2.40 -1.74 -2.86
CA ASN A 199 2.17 -1.18 -1.54
C ASN A 199 3.44 -0.50 -1.03
N THR A 200 3.30 0.70 -0.46
CA THR A 200 4.39 1.46 0.15
C THR A 200 3.88 2.29 1.33
N HIS A 201 4.81 2.69 2.22
CA HIS A 201 4.58 3.65 3.29
C HIS A 201 5.77 4.59 3.36
N LEU A 202 5.58 5.84 2.93
CA LEU A 202 6.66 6.83 2.83
C LEU A 202 6.93 7.53 4.16
N ASN A 203 8.08 8.24 4.25
CA ASN A 203 8.53 8.90 5.46
C ASN A 203 7.52 9.92 5.99
N ALA A 204 7.16 9.80 7.27
CA ALA A 204 6.25 10.72 7.93
C ALA A 204 6.87 12.11 8.08
N ARG A 205 6.02 13.13 8.19
CA ARG A 205 6.48 14.51 8.44
C ARG A 205 6.68 14.78 9.93
N LYS A 206 5.59 14.73 10.70
CA LYS A 206 5.62 15.05 12.13
C LYS A 206 6.08 13.87 12.97
N ALA A 207 5.57 12.67 12.69
CA ALA A 207 5.88 11.47 13.46
C ALA A 207 7.35 11.04 13.37
N SER A 208 8.09 11.47 12.34
CA SER A 208 9.54 11.23 12.26
C SER A 208 10.34 11.90 13.39
N GLY A 209 9.82 12.97 14.02
CA GLY A 209 10.45 13.63 15.16
C GLY A 209 11.70 14.43 14.82
N VAL A 210 11.95 14.75 13.55
CA VAL A 210 13.07 15.59 13.06
C VAL A 210 12.56 16.84 12.38
N SER A 211 13.47 17.72 11.94
CA SER A 211 13.13 18.96 11.23
C SER A 211 12.35 18.67 9.95
N VAL A 212 11.52 19.65 9.55
CA VAL A 212 10.74 19.56 8.28
C VAL A 212 11.67 19.34 7.09
N ALA A 213 12.80 20.06 7.03
CA ALA A 213 13.76 19.93 5.94
C ALA A 213 14.35 18.51 5.86
N ARG A 214 14.75 17.92 7.01
CA ARG A 214 15.30 16.56 7.04
C ARG A 214 14.26 15.51 6.63
N SER A 215 13.05 15.60 7.16
CA SER A 215 11.96 14.68 6.78
C SER A 215 11.56 14.84 5.31
N LEU A 216 11.63 16.05 4.74
CA LEU A 216 11.35 16.32 3.33
C LEU A 216 12.44 15.74 2.42
N ALA A 217 13.70 15.85 2.83
CA ALA A 217 14.84 15.29 2.09
C ALA A 217 14.77 13.75 2.02
N ALA A 218 14.42 13.08 3.13
CA ALA A 218 14.19 11.64 3.15
C ALA A 218 12.99 11.25 2.28
N PHE A 219 11.89 11.97 2.41
CA PHE A 219 10.68 11.76 1.60
C PHE A 219 10.98 11.86 0.10
N ALA A 220 11.72 12.89 -0.33
CA ALA A 220 12.09 13.08 -1.74
C ALA A 220 12.88 11.89 -2.30
N ARG A 221 13.83 11.37 -1.52
CA ARG A 221 14.62 10.19 -1.88
C ARG A 221 13.75 8.94 -1.99
N GLN A 222 12.87 8.71 -1.03
CA GLN A 222 11.94 7.57 -1.05
C GLN A 222 10.99 7.63 -2.24
N VAL A 223 10.46 8.80 -2.55
CA VAL A 223 9.57 9.02 -3.71
C VAL A 223 10.29 8.67 -5.01
N ASP A 224 11.51 9.20 -5.22
CA ASP A 224 12.30 8.91 -6.43
C ASP A 224 12.65 7.43 -6.56
N LEU A 225 13.08 6.79 -5.47
CA LEU A 225 13.39 5.37 -5.43
C LEU A 225 12.16 4.52 -5.72
N THR A 226 11.00 4.88 -5.18
CA THR A 226 9.71 4.20 -5.41
C THR A 226 9.31 4.29 -6.87
N ALA A 227 9.27 5.49 -7.43
CA ALA A 227 8.87 5.71 -8.82
C ALA A 227 9.80 4.98 -9.80
N ARG A 228 11.11 5.07 -9.58
CA ARG A 228 12.13 4.38 -10.39
C ARG A 228 12.01 2.86 -10.29
N PHE A 229 11.78 2.32 -9.09
CA PHE A 229 11.60 0.88 -8.89
C PHE A 229 10.37 0.37 -9.61
N ILE A 230 9.23 1.05 -9.48
CA ILE A 230 7.98 0.69 -10.18
C ILE A 230 8.18 0.74 -11.69
N ALA A 231 8.77 1.82 -12.22
CA ALA A 231 8.96 2.02 -13.65
C ALA A 231 9.87 0.94 -14.29
N ARG A 232 10.84 0.41 -13.52
CA ARG A 232 11.71 -0.68 -13.96
C ARG A 232 11.08 -2.06 -13.84
N ALA A 233 10.29 -2.27 -12.79
CA ALA A 233 9.74 -3.57 -12.45
C ALA A 233 8.48 -3.92 -13.23
N VAL A 234 7.69 -2.91 -13.64
CA VAL A 234 6.37 -3.11 -14.24
C VAL A 234 6.33 -2.58 -15.68
N PRO A 235 6.22 -3.46 -16.68
CA PRO A 235 6.06 -3.07 -18.07
C PRO A 235 4.85 -2.15 -18.30
N ARG A 236 4.94 -1.26 -19.29
CA ARG A 236 3.90 -0.25 -19.55
C ARG A 236 2.58 -0.85 -20.04
N ASP A 237 2.61 -2.02 -20.63
CA ASP A 237 1.48 -2.75 -21.19
C ASP A 237 0.69 -3.57 -20.14
N ARG A 238 1.16 -3.57 -18.87
CA ARG A 238 0.49 -4.25 -17.78
C ARG A 238 -0.42 -3.32 -16.98
N THR A 239 -1.53 -3.88 -16.49
CA THR A 239 -2.34 -3.22 -15.48
C THR A 239 -1.51 -3.04 -14.21
N LEU A 240 -1.50 -1.81 -13.68
CA LEU A 240 -0.75 -1.41 -12.51
C LEU A 240 -1.64 -0.64 -11.54
N MET A 241 -1.68 -1.11 -10.30
CA MET A 241 -2.36 -0.42 -9.21
C MET A 241 -1.36 -0.13 -8.09
N ILE A 242 -1.31 1.13 -7.66
CA ILE A 242 -0.40 1.62 -6.62
C ILE A 242 -1.25 2.10 -5.46
N GLY A 243 -0.96 1.64 -4.24
CA GLY A 243 -1.62 2.16 -3.05
C GLY A 243 -0.67 2.20 -1.85
N GLY A 244 -1.14 2.84 -0.78
CA GLY A 244 -0.41 2.95 0.47
C GLY A 244 -0.55 4.31 1.15
N ASP A 245 0.12 4.45 2.29
CA ASP A 245 0.29 5.73 2.97
C ASP A 245 1.46 6.50 2.36
N MET A 246 1.15 7.40 1.43
CA MET A 246 2.14 8.22 0.72
C MET A 246 2.63 9.40 1.56
N ASN A 247 2.05 9.66 2.72
CA ASN A 247 2.43 10.73 3.64
C ASN A 247 2.57 12.12 2.98
N ILE A 248 1.84 12.38 1.89
CA ILE A 248 1.85 13.67 1.20
C ILE A 248 1.24 14.74 2.11
N GLY A 249 -0.01 14.50 2.57
CA GLY A 249 -0.77 15.45 3.38
C GLY A 249 -1.05 16.76 2.63
N GLY A 250 -1.42 17.80 3.38
CA GLY A 250 -1.67 19.15 2.85
C GLY A 250 -0.40 19.97 2.57
N ASN A 251 0.78 19.36 2.45
CA ASN A 251 2.02 20.07 2.20
C ASN A 251 2.32 20.17 0.70
N ASN A 252 2.43 21.36 0.16
CA ASN A 252 2.63 21.59 -1.27
C ASN A 252 3.96 21.04 -1.77
N ASP A 253 5.07 21.19 -1.00
CA ASP A 253 6.38 20.67 -1.42
C ASP A 253 6.35 19.16 -1.58
N ARG A 254 5.75 18.43 -0.62
CA ARG A 254 5.58 16.98 -0.73
C ARG A 254 4.71 16.60 -1.93
N SER A 255 3.66 17.37 -2.19
CA SER A 255 2.79 17.15 -3.34
C SER A 255 3.56 17.29 -4.66
N HIS A 256 4.30 18.38 -4.84
CA HIS A 256 5.12 18.60 -6.02
C HIS A 256 6.19 17.51 -6.17
N ILE A 257 6.99 17.23 -5.11
CA ILE A 257 8.01 16.17 -5.13
C ILE A 257 7.43 14.84 -5.55
N PHE A 258 6.26 14.46 -5.00
CA PHE A 258 5.65 13.18 -5.29
C PHE A 258 5.19 13.08 -6.74
N PHE A 259 4.32 13.96 -7.18
CA PHE A 259 3.72 13.87 -8.50
C PHE A 259 4.73 14.14 -9.63
N ASP A 260 5.64 15.07 -9.45
CA ASP A 260 6.69 15.37 -10.42
C ASP A 260 7.69 14.20 -10.58
N SER A 261 8.05 13.55 -9.48
CA SER A 261 8.94 12.39 -9.54
C SER A 261 8.29 11.22 -10.27
N PHE A 262 7.04 10.90 -9.97
CA PHE A 262 6.31 9.85 -10.68
C PHE A 262 6.17 10.17 -12.17
N SER A 263 5.86 11.41 -12.52
CA SER A 263 5.77 11.87 -13.91
C SER A 263 7.11 11.72 -14.65
N ARG A 264 8.23 12.14 -14.04
CA ARG A 264 9.59 12.01 -14.62
C ARG A 264 9.97 10.57 -14.92
N HIS A 265 9.48 9.60 -14.13
CA HIS A 265 9.69 8.18 -14.36
C HIS A 265 8.65 7.53 -15.29
N GLY A 266 7.83 8.33 -16.00
CA GLY A 266 6.84 7.85 -16.96
C GLY A 266 5.59 7.24 -16.33
N LEU A 267 5.28 7.61 -15.08
CA LEU A 267 4.11 7.20 -14.32
C LEU A 267 3.12 8.36 -14.17
N SER A 268 2.87 9.11 -15.24
CA SER A 268 2.05 10.33 -15.25
C SER A 268 0.58 10.13 -14.88
N PHE A 269 0.08 8.88 -14.89
CA PHE A 269 -1.23 8.54 -14.33
C PHE A 269 -1.31 8.72 -12.80
N VAL A 270 -0.16 8.82 -12.12
CA VAL A 270 -0.07 9.19 -10.71
C VAL A 270 -0.14 10.72 -10.63
N ALA A 271 -1.33 11.26 -10.52
CA ALA A 271 -1.61 12.69 -10.48
C ALA A 271 -2.72 12.99 -9.45
N PRO A 272 -2.80 14.21 -8.89
CA PRO A 272 -3.78 14.54 -7.84
C PRO A 272 -5.22 14.20 -8.22
N ALA A 273 -5.62 14.52 -9.46
CA ALA A 273 -6.96 14.26 -9.96
C ALA A 273 -7.22 12.77 -10.25
N GLN A 274 -6.19 11.96 -10.34
CA GLN A 274 -6.28 10.52 -10.64
C GLN A 274 -6.29 9.65 -9.38
N GLY A 275 -6.24 10.24 -8.20
CA GLY A 275 -6.40 9.51 -6.95
C GLY A 275 -7.78 8.85 -6.85
N GLY A 276 -7.82 7.58 -6.43
CA GLY A 276 -9.05 6.78 -6.42
C GLY A 276 -10.18 7.42 -5.62
N ALA A 277 -9.88 8.01 -4.46
CA ALA A 277 -10.87 8.72 -3.66
C ALA A 277 -11.42 9.96 -4.40
N GLN A 278 -10.57 10.73 -5.09
CA GLN A 278 -10.95 11.91 -5.85
C GLN A 278 -11.83 11.54 -7.05
N ILE A 279 -11.41 10.52 -7.82
CA ILE A 279 -12.18 10.04 -8.96
C ILE A 279 -13.53 9.47 -8.51
N ALA A 280 -13.56 8.69 -7.42
CA ALA A 280 -14.78 8.12 -6.90
C ALA A 280 -15.79 9.20 -6.48
N LEU A 281 -15.33 10.28 -5.84
CA LEU A 281 -16.17 11.40 -5.46
C LEU A 281 -16.75 12.16 -6.66
N GLN A 282 -16.03 12.15 -7.79
CA GLN A 282 -16.43 12.83 -9.03
C GLN A 282 -17.32 11.96 -9.93
N GLN A 283 -17.05 10.67 -10.05
CA GLN A 283 -17.59 9.81 -11.10
C GLN A 283 -18.45 8.67 -10.58
N ALA A 284 -18.22 8.19 -9.35
CA ALA A 284 -18.96 7.06 -8.81
C ALA A 284 -20.21 7.52 -8.06
N ALA A 285 -21.26 6.70 -8.15
CA ALA A 285 -22.38 6.83 -7.25
C ALA A 285 -21.98 6.39 -5.84
N VAL A 286 -21.88 7.34 -4.93
CA VAL A 286 -21.65 7.10 -3.48
C VAL A 286 -22.92 7.56 -2.73
N PRO A 287 -23.97 6.73 -2.71
CA PRO A 287 -25.30 7.15 -2.25
C PRO A 287 -25.40 7.31 -0.73
N VAL A 288 -24.55 6.58 0.03
CA VAL A 288 -24.58 6.62 1.50
C VAL A 288 -23.80 7.85 1.98
N ARG A 289 -24.48 8.78 2.65
CA ARG A 289 -23.91 10.05 3.11
C ARG A 289 -22.66 9.83 3.98
N GLN A 290 -22.72 8.94 4.96
CA GLN A 290 -21.57 8.64 5.83
C GLN A 290 -20.34 8.17 5.02
N VAL A 291 -20.53 7.27 4.05
CA VAL A 291 -19.43 6.79 3.18
C VAL A 291 -18.85 7.94 2.37
N ARG A 292 -19.69 8.84 1.89
CA ARG A 292 -19.24 10.02 1.14
C ARG A 292 -18.44 10.97 2.02
N ASP A 293 -18.90 11.24 3.24
CA ASP A 293 -18.22 12.12 4.20
C ASP A 293 -16.86 11.53 4.61
N ASP A 294 -16.80 10.25 4.90
CA ASP A 294 -15.56 9.53 5.22
C ASP A 294 -14.58 9.51 4.04
N LEU A 295 -15.08 9.36 2.81
CA LEU A 295 -14.24 9.40 1.61
C LEU A 295 -13.70 10.81 1.34
N ILE A 296 -14.51 11.86 1.60
CA ILE A 296 -14.07 13.25 1.56
C ILE A 296 -12.96 13.48 2.60
N HIS A 297 -13.15 12.97 3.81
CA HIS A 297 -12.13 13.07 4.86
C HIS A 297 -10.81 12.42 4.43
N ALA A 298 -10.84 11.18 3.91
CA ALA A 298 -9.66 10.49 3.39
C ALA A 298 -8.98 11.29 2.26
N ALA A 299 -9.76 11.80 1.30
CA ALA A 299 -9.30 12.63 0.19
C ALA A 299 -8.64 13.94 0.65
N GLN A 300 -9.21 14.61 1.67
CA GLN A 300 -8.68 15.86 2.22
C GLN A 300 -7.40 15.65 3.03
N ARG A 301 -7.27 14.53 3.74
CA ARG A 301 -6.03 14.17 4.45
C ARG A 301 -4.86 13.95 3.51
N ARG A 302 -5.09 13.49 2.28
CA ARG A 302 -4.08 13.30 1.24
C ARG A 302 -2.88 12.45 1.68
N LYS A 303 -3.08 11.52 2.59
CA LYS A 303 -2.05 10.59 3.05
C LYS A 303 -2.14 9.26 2.33
N ASP A 304 -3.32 8.67 2.34
CA ASP A 304 -3.61 7.36 1.77
C ASP A 304 -4.11 7.52 0.34
N TRP A 305 -3.47 6.83 -0.60
CA TRP A 305 -3.76 6.98 -2.03
C TRP A 305 -3.91 5.63 -2.70
N ILE A 306 -4.77 5.60 -3.72
CA ILE A 306 -4.89 4.52 -4.70
C ILE A 306 -4.81 5.14 -6.09
N PHE A 307 -3.92 4.65 -6.93
CA PHE A 307 -3.82 5.01 -8.34
C PHE A 307 -3.92 3.75 -9.18
N ALA A 308 -4.52 3.83 -10.35
CA ALA A 308 -4.67 2.69 -11.27
C ALA A 308 -4.40 3.11 -12.70
N ARG A 309 -3.71 2.25 -13.44
CA ARG A 309 -3.48 2.34 -14.88
C ARG A 309 -3.86 1.00 -15.50
N ALA A 310 -4.71 1.05 -16.51
CA ALA A 310 -5.04 -0.12 -17.31
C ALA A 310 -3.83 -0.61 -18.13
N GLY A 311 -3.76 -1.90 -18.36
CA GLY A 311 -2.86 -2.51 -19.32
C GLY A 311 -3.31 -2.28 -20.76
N HIS A 312 -2.48 -2.72 -21.72
CA HIS A 312 -2.84 -2.62 -23.13
C HIS A 312 -4.10 -3.46 -23.43
N GLY A 313 -5.01 -2.90 -24.20
CA GLY A 313 -6.26 -3.58 -24.58
C GLY A 313 -7.29 -3.71 -23.44
N THR A 314 -7.15 -2.96 -22.36
CA THR A 314 -8.12 -2.89 -21.27
C THR A 314 -8.36 -1.44 -20.86
N SER A 315 -9.49 -1.17 -20.20
CA SER A 315 -9.74 0.08 -19.51
C SER A 315 -10.15 -0.19 -18.05
N LEU A 316 -9.89 0.76 -17.17
CA LEU A 316 -10.31 0.72 -15.78
C LEU A 316 -11.19 1.95 -15.51
N VAL A 317 -12.45 1.70 -15.21
CA VAL A 317 -13.42 2.75 -14.88
C VAL A 317 -13.80 2.61 -13.41
N VAL A 318 -13.77 3.69 -12.64
CA VAL A 318 -14.20 3.66 -11.25
C VAL A 318 -15.71 3.44 -11.21
N LYS A 319 -16.12 2.30 -10.64
CA LYS A 319 -17.52 1.89 -10.51
C LYS A 319 -18.14 2.31 -9.18
N GLY A 320 -17.34 2.35 -8.12
CA GLY A 320 -17.82 2.69 -6.79
C GLY A 320 -16.68 2.77 -5.77
N ALA A 321 -17.05 3.27 -4.60
CA ALA A 321 -16.17 3.33 -3.44
C ALA A 321 -16.95 3.06 -2.17
N HIS A 322 -16.29 2.54 -1.14
CA HIS A 322 -16.82 2.43 0.22
C HIS A 322 -15.71 2.55 1.25
N VAL A 323 -16.08 2.85 2.49
CA VAL A 323 -15.13 3.09 3.58
C VAL A 323 -15.48 2.15 4.75
N PRO A 324 -14.96 0.90 4.73
CA PRO A 324 -15.29 -0.07 5.78
C PRO A 324 -14.62 0.25 7.12
N PHE A 325 -13.61 1.11 7.12
CA PHE A 325 -12.88 1.56 8.31
C PHE A 325 -12.78 3.08 8.30
N GLY A 326 -13.87 3.74 8.59
CA GLY A 326 -14.03 5.18 8.68
C GLY A 326 -14.42 5.63 10.07
N SER A 327 -15.34 6.56 10.13
CA SER A 327 -15.95 7.02 11.38
C SER A 327 -16.71 5.87 12.06
N GLU A 328 -16.54 5.74 13.36
CA GLU A 328 -17.23 4.72 14.17
C GLU A 328 -18.46 5.33 14.83
N PRO A 329 -19.61 4.65 14.84
CA PRO A 329 -20.84 5.15 15.49
C PRO A 329 -20.68 5.35 17.00
N ASP A 330 -19.88 4.49 17.63
CA ASP A 330 -19.81 4.36 19.09
C ASP A 330 -18.44 4.76 19.67
N GLY A 331 -17.65 5.58 18.98
CA GLY A 331 -16.37 6.01 19.52
C GLY A 331 -15.26 6.34 18.52
N GLU A 332 -14.03 6.20 18.98
CA GLU A 332 -12.84 6.51 18.20
C GLU A 332 -12.65 5.54 17.03
N PRO A 333 -12.21 6.02 15.85
CA PRO A 333 -11.86 5.18 14.74
C PRO A 333 -10.83 4.11 15.12
N LEU A 334 -10.86 2.95 14.46
CA LEU A 334 -9.94 1.84 14.72
C LEU A 334 -8.47 2.16 14.37
N SER A 335 -8.26 3.19 13.58
CA SER A 335 -6.96 3.80 13.27
C SER A 335 -7.15 5.30 13.11
N ASP A 336 -6.07 6.07 13.21
CA ASP A 336 -6.04 7.48 12.82
C ASP A 336 -6.02 7.70 11.30
N HIS A 337 -6.10 6.61 10.53
CA HIS A 337 -6.35 6.60 9.08
C HIS A 337 -7.67 5.91 8.78
N PHE A 338 -8.29 6.28 7.66
CA PHE A 338 -9.49 5.61 7.15
C PHE A 338 -9.08 4.59 6.07
N GLY A 339 -9.59 3.35 6.23
CA GLY A 339 -9.44 2.30 5.24
C GLY A 339 -10.55 2.39 4.21
N TYR A 340 -10.23 2.73 2.96
CA TYR A 340 -11.21 2.88 1.90
C TYR A 340 -10.93 1.98 0.70
N VAL A 341 -11.99 1.60 0.01
CA VAL A 341 -11.99 0.71 -1.14
C VAL A 341 -12.40 1.49 -2.38
N ILE A 342 -11.67 1.25 -3.47
CA ILE A 342 -12.10 1.66 -4.82
C ILE A 342 -12.36 0.40 -5.64
N ALA A 343 -13.53 0.34 -6.26
CA ALA A 343 -13.93 -0.70 -7.19
C ALA A 343 -13.80 -0.19 -8.61
N TYR A 344 -13.08 -0.93 -9.45
CA TYR A 344 -12.87 -0.64 -10.86
C TYR A 344 -13.59 -1.67 -11.71
N ASP A 345 -14.33 -1.23 -12.71
CA ASP A 345 -14.82 -2.09 -13.79
C ASP A 345 -13.75 -2.19 -14.88
N ARG A 346 -13.42 -3.43 -15.24
CA ARG A 346 -12.44 -3.75 -16.28
C ARG A 346 -13.17 -4.04 -17.56
N GLN A 347 -12.98 -3.18 -18.55
CA GLN A 347 -13.60 -3.31 -19.85
C GLN A 347 -12.55 -3.68 -20.89
N ARG A 348 -12.85 -4.67 -21.72
CA ARG A 348 -12.07 -4.94 -22.94
C ARG A 348 -12.81 -4.27 -24.10
N PRO A 349 -12.12 -3.61 -25.02
CA PRO A 349 -12.74 -3.18 -26.24
C PRO A 349 -13.37 -4.42 -26.91
N GLN A 350 -14.67 -4.40 -27.14
CA GLN A 350 -15.24 -5.37 -28.06
C GLN A 350 -14.58 -5.14 -29.41
N LEU A 351 -13.85 -6.15 -29.90
CA LEU A 351 -13.46 -6.19 -31.30
C LEU A 351 -14.79 -6.14 -32.07
N ALA A 352 -15.06 -5.02 -32.71
CA ALA A 352 -16.14 -4.94 -33.69
C ALA A 352 -15.86 -6.07 -34.69
N LEU A 353 -16.71 -7.09 -34.65
CA LEU A 353 -16.75 -8.07 -35.73
C LEU A 353 -17.05 -7.25 -36.97
N ALA A 354 -16.02 -6.98 -37.79
CA ALA A 354 -16.20 -6.45 -39.09
C ALA A 354 -17.14 -7.43 -39.82
N ASP A 355 -18.34 -6.99 -40.11
CA ASP A 355 -19.26 -7.71 -40.99
C ASP A 355 -18.58 -7.93 -42.33
N ALA A 356 -17.84 -9.04 -42.42
CA ALA A 356 -17.38 -9.57 -43.68
C ALA A 356 -18.53 -10.35 -44.31
N SER A 357 -19.48 -9.63 -44.88
CA SER A 357 -20.33 -10.15 -45.93
C SER A 357 -19.85 -9.63 -47.28
N PRO A 358 -19.12 -10.39 -48.06
CA PRO A 358 -19.08 -10.13 -49.50
C PRO A 358 -20.33 -10.78 -50.12
N ALA A 359 -21.26 -9.95 -50.51
CA ALA A 359 -22.32 -10.35 -51.44
C ALA A 359 -21.66 -10.81 -52.76
N LEU A 360 -21.53 -12.12 -52.94
CA LEU A 360 -21.30 -12.72 -54.22
C LEU A 360 -22.56 -12.50 -55.07
N LYS A 361 -22.57 -11.44 -55.89
CA LYS A 361 -23.50 -11.37 -57.03
C LYS A 361 -22.96 -12.30 -58.12
N SER A 362 -23.60 -13.42 -58.25
CA SER A 362 -23.59 -14.25 -59.45
C SER A 362 -24.23 -13.49 -60.61
N GLU A 363 -23.47 -13.09 -61.60
CA GLU A 363 -23.99 -12.80 -62.91
C GLU A 363 -23.62 -13.93 -63.86
N TYR A 364 -24.56 -14.82 -64.10
CA TYR A 364 -24.59 -15.64 -65.29
C TYR A 364 -25.49 -14.97 -66.32
N ARG A 365 -24.89 -14.50 -67.39
CA ARG A 365 -25.42 -14.59 -68.77
C ARG A 365 -24.28 -14.35 -69.75
#